data_ceab9ff4cf6aae46b91b0d57b9e5b7cb
#
_entry.id   ceab9ff4cf6aae46b91b0d57b9e5b7cb
#
_cell.length_a   1.000
_cell.length_b   1.000
_cell.length_c   1.000
_cell.angle_alpha   90.00
_cell.angle_beta   90.00
_cell.angle_gamma   90.00
#
_symmetry.space_group_name_H-M   'P 1'
#
loop_
_entity.id
_entity.type
_entity.pdbx_description
1 polymer ?
#
loop_
_entity_poly.entity_id
_entity_poly.type
_entity_poly.pdbx_seq_one_letter_code
_entity_poly.pdbx_strand_id
1 'polypeptide(L)'
;MTEKRKSPALRFRGYTDDWEQRKLSELTSMHARIGWQNLRTSEFLDSGNYMLITGTDFNDGAINFSTCHYVERERYEQDRNIQIHNGSILITKDGTLGKVAYVQGLSMPATLNAGVFNVQIKDANNVDEKYLFQYLKAPFLMDYVDKKATGGTIKHLNQSILVDFPVILPQRSEQTLIGAFFQQLDNLITLHQRKPLDKSSNLILTGIA
;
A
#
# COMPACT_ATOMS: atom_id res chain seq x y z
N MET A 1 -19.96 -11.31 -31.43
CA MET A 1 -18.92 -10.76 -30.49
C MET A 1 -19.30 -11.20 -29.10
N THR A 2 -18.56 -12.12 -28.50
CA THR A 2 -18.81 -12.58 -27.13
C THR A 2 -18.42 -11.46 -26.20
N GLU A 3 -19.37 -10.91 -25.48
CA GLU A 3 -19.16 -9.92 -24.43
C GLU A 3 -18.14 -10.50 -23.41
N LYS A 4 -17.03 -9.80 -23.26
CA LYS A 4 -15.97 -10.23 -22.36
C LYS A 4 -16.51 -10.17 -20.93
N ARG A 5 -16.68 -11.31 -20.26
CA ARG A 5 -17.12 -11.36 -18.85
C ARG A 5 -16.32 -10.39 -18.02
N LYS A 6 -16.99 -9.50 -17.28
CA LYS A 6 -16.38 -8.50 -16.40
C LYS A 6 -15.99 -9.07 -15.03
N SER A 7 -16.13 -10.38 -14.82
CA SER A 7 -15.83 -11.06 -13.57
C SER A 7 -14.81 -12.18 -13.79
N PRO A 8 -13.94 -12.48 -12.80
CA PRO A 8 -12.96 -13.56 -12.90
C PRO A 8 -13.64 -14.93 -12.93
N ALA A 9 -12.92 -15.93 -13.45
CA ALA A 9 -13.39 -17.31 -13.47
C ALA A 9 -13.46 -17.94 -12.07
N LEU A 10 -12.62 -17.48 -11.13
CA LEU A 10 -12.60 -17.93 -9.75
C LEU A 10 -13.20 -16.86 -8.84
N ARG A 11 -14.22 -17.22 -8.07
CA ARG A 11 -14.94 -16.34 -7.13
C ARG A 11 -15.33 -17.09 -5.87
N PHE A 12 -15.67 -16.36 -4.83
CA PHE A 12 -16.32 -16.94 -3.67
C PHE A 12 -17.72 -17.47 -4.04
N ARG A 13 -18.12 -18.56 -3.42
CA ARG A 13 -19.43 -19.18 -3.68
C ARG A 13 -20.58 -18.23 -3.35
N GLY A 14 -21.56 -18.12 -4.26
CA GLY A 14 -22.75 -17.30 -4.07
C GLY A 14 -22.70 -15.93 -4.74
N TYR A 15 -21.58 -15.53 -5.33
CA TYR A 15 -21.45 -14.28 -6.08
C TYR A 15 -21.50 -14.56 -7.58
N THR A 16 -22.47 -13.95 -8.27
CA THR A 16 -22.73 -14.14 -9.71
C THR A 16 -22.75 -12.86 -10.52
N ASP A 17 -22.92 -11.70 -9.84
CA ASP A 17 -23.07 -10.41 -10.50
C ASP A 17 -21.77 -9.97 -11.19
N ASP A 18 -21.89 -9.23 -12.27
CA ASP A 18 -20.75 -8.63 -12.95
C ASP A 18 -20.02 -7.63 -12.03
N TRP A 19 -18.71 -7.56 -12.17
CA TRP A 19 -17.90 -6.57 -11.47
C TRP A 19 -17.96 -5.24 -12.22
N GLU A 20 -18.09 -4.14 -11.47
CA GLU A 20 -18.10 -2.79 -12.01
C GLU A 20 -16.67 -2.28 -12.23
N GLN A 21 -16.42 -1.55 -13.31
CA GLN A 21 -15.16 -0.84 -13.51
C GLN A 21 -15.34 0.64 -13.23
N ARG A 22 -14.51 1.18 -12.33
CA ARG A 22 -14.50 2.59 -11.95
C ARG A 22 -13.08 3.16 -12.07
N LYS A 23 -12.96 4.47 -12.22
CA LYS A 23 -11.65 5.14 -12.15
C LYS A 23 -11.21 5.28 -10.69
N LEU A 24 -9.90 5.17 -10.43
CA LEU A 24 -9.37 5.37 -9.07
C LEU A 24 -9.76 6.74 -8.49
N SER A 25 -9.77 7.79 -9.31
CA SER A 25 -10.20 9.13 -8.90
C SER A 25 -11.67 9.25 -8.50
N GLU A 26 -12.54 8.38 -8.97
CA GLU A 26 -13.94 8.32 -8.54
C GLU A 26 -14.08 7.73 -7.14
N LEU A 27 -13.22 6.79 -6.80
CA LEU A 27 -13.25 6.02 -5.55
C LEU A 27 -12.44 6.67 -4.43
N THR A 28 -11.39 7.42 -4.80
CA THR A 28 -10.40 7.94 -3.85
C THR A 28 -10.03 9.38 -4.14
N SER A 29 -9.50 10.06 -3.12
CA SER A 29 -8.63 11.22 -3.26
C SER A 29 -7.19 10.83 -2.94
N MET A 30 -6.23 11.50 -3.57
CA MET A 30 -4.81 11.27 -3.36
C MET A 30 -4.13 12.57 -2.94
N HIS A 31 -3.39 12.50 -1.85
CA HIS A 31 -2.68 13.65 -1.29
C HIS A 31 -1.21 13.29 -1.09
N ALA A 32 -0.35 14.27 -1.30
CA ALA A 32 1.08 14.17 -1.02
C ALA A 32 1.58 15.51 -0.51
N ARG A 33 2.69 15.51 0.20
CA ARG A 33 3.35 16.77 0.55
C ARG A 33 3.71 17.53 -0.73
N ILE A 34 3.31 18.79 -0.81
CA ILE A 34 3.54 19.63 -2.00
C ILE A 34 4.88 20.36 -1.90
N GLY A 35 5.41 20.81 -3.05
CA GLY A 35 6.79 21.28 -3.19
C GLY A 35 7.26 22.31 -2.16
N TRP A 36 6.45 23.33 -1.82
CA TRP A 36 6.82 24.32 -0.81
C TRP A 36 6.78 23.80 0.64
N GLN A 37 6.13 22.65 0.88
CA GLN A 37 6.09 21.96 2.17
C GLN A 37 7.22 20.93 2.32
N ASN A 38 8.03 20.69 1.27
CA ASN A 38 9.08 19.69 1.31
C ASN A 38 10.00 19.89 2.51
N LEU A 39 10.35 18.77 3.13
CA LEU A 39 11.25 18.72 4.26
C LEU A 39 12.70 18.70 3.76
N ARG A 40 13.56 19.45 4.45
CA ARG A 40 15.01 19.32 4.30
C ARG A 40 15.50 18.13 5.14
N THR A 41 16.60 17.52 4.75
CA THR A 41 17.18 16.41 5.53
C THR A 41 17.48 16.78 6.98
N SER A 42 17.83 18.06 7.24
CA SER A 42 18.05 18.58 8.59
C SER A 42 16.80 18.64 9.49
N GLU A 43 15.61 18.46 8.91
CA GLU A 43 14.34 18.42 9.63
C GLU A 43 13.89 16.97 9.94
N PHE A 44 14.70 15.97 9.53
CA PHE A 44 14.49 14.56 9.86
C PHE A 44 15.15 14.30 11.21
N LEU A 45 14.33 13.98 12.20
CA LEU A 45 14.78 13.72 13.57
C LEU A 45 14.90 12.20 13.77
N ASP A 46 15.84 11.79 14.62
CA ASP A 46 16.02 10.37 14.97
C ASP A 46 15.03 9.89 16.04
N SER A 47 14.36 10.82 16.73
CA SER A 47 13.32 10.53 17.72
C SER A 47 12.33 11.69 17.81
N GLY A 48 11.10 11.43 18.27
CA GLY A 48 10.06 12.46 18.40
C GLY A 48 8.69 11.89 18.65
N ASN A 49 7.70 12.78 18.66
CA ASN A 49 6.29 12.44 18.90
C ASN A 49 5.47 12.34 17.59
N TYR A 50 6.05 12.70 16.46
CA TYR A 50 5.38 12.71 15.16
C TYR A 50 6.27 11.98 14.14
N MET A 51 5.83 10.79 13.74
CA MET A 51 6.56 9.95 12.81
C MET A 51 6.51 10.50 11.38
N LEU A 52 7.60 10.39 10.66
CA LEU A 52 7.73 10.72 9.24
C LEU A 52 7.89 9.44 8.43
N ILE A 53 6.90 9.11 7.62
CA ILE A 53 6.93 7.96 6.72
C ILE A 53 7.47 8.39 5.35
N THR A 54 8.48 7.68 4.87
CA THR A 54 9.12 7.88 3.57
C THR A 54 8.96 6.66 2.68
N GLY A 55 9.31 6.76 1.39
CA GLY A 55 9.27 5.62 0.47
C GLY A 55 10.23 4.48 0.82
N THR A 56 11.28 4.75 1.62
CA THR A 56 12.25 3.75 2.05
C THR A 56 11.74 2.86 3.19
N ASP A 57 10.67 3.28 3.87
CA ASP A 57 10.09 2.54 4.99
C ASP A 57 9.10 1.45 4.53
N PHE A 58 8.83 1.37 3.22
CA PHE A 58 7.92 0.37 2.65
C PHE A 58 8.59 -1.01 2.59
N ASN A 59 7.95 -2.01 3.17
CA ASN A 59 8.40 -3.38 3.21
C ASN A 59 7.24 -4.35 2.93
N ASP A 60 7.22 -4.97 1.74
CA ASP A 60 6.25 -6.00 1.32
C ASP A 60 4.76 -5.67 1.59
N GLY A 61 4.37 -4.44 1.33
CA GLY A 61 2.98 -4.00 1.52
C GLY A 61 2.67 -3.49 2.93
N ALA A 62 3.66 -3.40 3.81
CA ALA A 62 3.58 -2.83 5.14
C ALA A 62 4.57 -1.67 5.30
N ILE A 63 4.49 -0.97 6.43
CA ILE A 63 5.47 0.03 6.84
C ILE A 63 6.37 -0.55 7.94
N ASN A 64 7.68 -0.44 7.76
CA ASN A 64 8.65 -0.72 8.80
C ASN A 64 8.83 0.52 9.68
N PHE A 65 8.10 0.60 10.78
CA PHE A 65 8.14 1.74 11.68
C PHE A 65 9.48 1.94 12.39
N SER A 66 10.34 0.91 12.44
CA SER A 66 11.65 1.02 13.06
C SER A 66 12.68 1.80 12.24
N THR A 67 12.39 2.04 10.96
CA THR A 67 13.26 2.81 10.06
C THR A 67 12.77 4.25 9.84
N CYS A 68 11.57 4.57 10.33
CA CYS A 68 10.99 5.89 10.16
C CYS A 68 11.75 6.95 10.96
N HIS A 69 11.85 8.12 10.38
CA HIS A 69 12.28 9.34 11.05
C HIS A 69 11.11 10.00 11.78
N TYR A 70 11.38 11.17 12.37
CA TYR A 70 10.38 11.99 13.05
C TYR A 70 10.46 13.42 12.56
N VAL A 71 9.43 14.21 12.87
CA VAL A 71 9.38 15.64 12.55
C VAL A 71 8.84 16.42 13.75
N GLU A 72 9.07 17.73 13.74
CA GLU A 72 8.46 18.65 14.67
C GLU A 72 6.94 18.75 14.48
N ARG A 73 6.23 19.11 15.52
CA ARG A 73 4.76 19.26 15.55
C ARG A 73 4.24 20.13 14.42
N GLU A 74 4.91 21.25 14.16
CA GLU A 74 4.52 22.19 13.09
C GLU A 74 4.50 21.52 11.72
N ARG A 75 5.45 20.62 11.43
CA ARG A 75 5.50 19.88 10.16
C ARG A 75 4.42 18.81 10.07
N TYR A 76 4.03 18.21 11.18
CA TYR A 76 2.90 17.28 11.24
C TYR A 76 1.57 18.00 11.04
N GLU A 77 1.35 19.16 11.70
CA GLU A 77 0.11 19.93 11.64
C GLU A 77 -0.07 20.72 10.35
N GLN A 78 0.98 20.84 9.53
CA GLN A 78 1.01 21.66 8.31
C GLN A 78 -0.04 21.25 7.27
N ASP A 79 -0.33 19.94 7.15
CA ASP A 79 -1.34 19.43 6.21
C ASP A 79 -2.02 18.17 6.76
N ARG A 80 -3.31 18.29 7.04
CA ARG A 80 -4.12 17.19 7.57
C ARG A 80 -4.36 16.08 6.56
N ASN A 81 -4.28 16.36 5.25
CA ASN A 81 -4.53 15.36 4.22
C ASN A 81 -3.40 14.32 4.11
N ILE A 82 -2.22 14.64 4.64
CA ILE A 82 -1.07 13.73 4.69
C ILE A 82 -0.80 13.19 6.10
N GLN A 83 -1.69 13.45 7.05
CA GLN A 83 -1.67 12.76 8.34
C GLN A 83 -2.18 11.33 8.15
N ILE A 84 -1.45 10.38 8.73
CA ILE A 84 -1.64 8.95 8.49
C ILE A 84 -2.22 8.29 9.73
N HIS A 85 -3.08 7.31 9.50
CA HIS A 85 -3.72 6.49 10.54
C HIS A 85 -3.73 5.02 10.12
N ASN A 86 -4.04 4.13 11.05
CA ASN A 86 -4.26 2.72 10.72
C ASN A 86 -5.41 2.62 9.69
N GLY A 87 -5.23 1.82 8.64
CA GLY A 87 -6.13 1.73 7.49
C GLY A 87 -5.76 2.64 6.30
N SER A 88 -4.79 3.55 6.45
CA SER A 88 -4.30 4.36 5.32
C SER A 88 -3.62 3.47 4.28
N ILE A 89 -3.87 3.75 2.99
CA ILE A 89 -3.19 3.13 1.85
C ILE A 89 -2.19 4.14 1.29
N LEU A 90 -0.94 3.73 1.18
CA LEU A 90 0.16 4.59 0.74
C LEU A 90 0.76 4.07 -0.57
N ILE A 91 1.17 4.97 -1.47
CA ILE A 91 1.83 4.62 -2.74
C ILE A 91 3.10 5.47 -2.89
N THR A 92 4.24 4.83 -3.17
CA THR A 92 5.48 5.57 -3.49
C THR A 92 5.40 6.18 -4.88
N LYS A 93 5.70 7.48 -4.98
CA LYS A 93 5.73 8.23 -6.25
C LYS A 93 7.14 8.57 -6.74
N ASP A 94 8.13 8.45 -5.86
CA ASP A 94 9.54 8.74 -6.14
C ASP A 94 10.42 7.58 -5.64
N GLY A 95 11.61 7.45 -6.22
CA GLY A 95 12.55 6.37 -5.88
C GLY A 95 12.08 5.01 -6.43
N THR A 96 11.65 4.09 -5.59
CA THR A 96 11.03 2.84 -6.02
C THR A 96 9.54 3.10 -6.27
N LEU A 97 9.18 3.36 -7.52
CA LEU A 97 7.83 3.74 -7.92
C LEU A 97 6.80 2.63 -7.68
N GLY A 98 5.59 3.03 -7.29
CA GLY A 98 4.42 2.15 -7.27
C GLY A 98 4.42 1.08 -6.19
N LYS A 99 5.33 1.13 -5.21
CA LYS A 99 5.17 0.30 -4.01
C LYS A 99 3.94 0.77 -3.26
N VAL A 100 3.11 -0.19 -2.85
CA VAL A 100 1.89 0.07 -2.09
C VAL A 100 2.04 -0.50 -0.69
N ALA A 101 1.63 0.25 0.33
CA ALA A 101 1.62 -0.22 1.71
C ALA A 101 0.27 0.08 2.37
N TYR A 102 -0.16 -0.84 3.25
CA TYR A 102 -1.30 -0.69 4.13
C TYR A 102 -0.79 -0.41 5.55
N VAL A 103 -1.22 0.69 6.14
CA VAL A 103 -0.77 1.10 7.46
C VAL A 103 -1.52 0.32 8.53
N GLN A 104 -0.79 -0.49 9.30
CA GLN A 104 -1.32 -1.27 10.40
C GLN A 104 -0.32 -1.30 11.55
N GLY A 105 -0.78 -1.14 12.79
CA GLY A 105 0.08 -1.13 13.98
C GLY A 105 0.76 0.21 14.24
N LEU A 106 0.30 1.28 13.61
CA LEU A 106 0.75 2.64 13.93
C LEU A 106 0.31 3.02 15.34
N SER A 107 1.26 3.37 16.19
CA SER A 107 1.05 3.65 17.63
C SER A 107 1.15 5.13 18.01
N MET A 108 1.50 6.00 17.06
CA MET A 108 1.67 7.43 17.28
C MET A 108 1.25 8.24 16.05
N PRO A 109 1.05 9.57 16.17
CA PRO A 109 0.76 10.43 15.03
C PRO A 109 1.86 10.34 13.96
N ALA A 110 1.46 10.26 12.67
CA ALA A 110 2.39 10.14 11.56
C ALA A 110 1.99 11.02 10.39
N THR A 111 2.98 11.47 9.61
CA THR A 111 2.83 12.23 8.38
C THR A 111 3.73 11.67 7.28
N LEU A 112 3.52 12.13 6.04
CA LEU A 112 4.27 11.67 4.87
C LEU A 112 5.39 12.63 4.48
N ASN A 113 6.45 12.07 3.91
CA ASN A 113 7.38 12.83 3.09
C ASN A 113 6.84 12.99 1.65
N ALA A 114 7.46 13.88 0.88
CA ALA A 114 7.03 14.27 -0.46
C ALA A 114 6.94 13.13 -1.49
N GLY A 115 7.73 12.07 -1.31
CA GLY A 115 7.80 10.92 -2.23
C GLY A 115 6.67 9.89 -2.08
N VAL A 116 5.62 10.17 -1.30
CA VAL A 116 4.54 9.22 -0.99
C VAL A 116 3.18 9.88 -1.15
N PHE A 117 2.23 9.16 -1.76
CA PHE A 117 0.80 9.49 -1.76
C PHE A 117 0.08 8.83 -0.59
N ASN A 118 -0.84 9.57 0.04
CA ASN A 118 -1.92 9.04 0.87
C ASN A 118 -3.17 8.86 -0.01
N VAL A 119 -3.65 7.64 -0.13
CA VAL A 119 -4.87 7.30 -0.89
C VAL A 119 -6.02 7.19 0.10
N GLN A 120 -6.97 8.11 0.02
CA GLN A 120 -8.12 8.17 0.92
C GLN A 120 -9.38 7.74 0.18
N ILE A 121 -10.08 6.72 0.68
CA ILE A 121 -11.36 6.25 0.13
C ILE A 121 -12.43 7.30 0.42
N LYS A 122 -13.18 7.68 -0.63
CA LYS A 122 -14.26 8.68 -0.55
C LYS A 122 -15.53 8.13 0.10
N ASP A 123 -15.82 6.85 -0.14
CA ASP A 123 -17.01 6.17 0.39
C ASP A 123 -16.68 4.74 0.83
N ALA A 124 -16.52 4.56 2.14
CA ALA A 124 -16.23 3.28 2.76
C ALA A 124 -17.40 2.26 2.67
N ASN A 125 -18.63 2.71 2.36
CA ASN A 125 -19.75 1.80 2.15
C ASN A 125 -19.64 1.06 0.81
N ASN A 126 -19.00 1.69 -0.18
CA ASN A 126 -18.84 1.14 -1.52
C ASN A 126 -17.48 0.50 -1.76
N VAL A 127 -16.44 0.93 -1.04
CA VAL A 127 -15.06 0.44 -1.26
C VAL A 127 -14.48 -0.12 0.03
N ASP A 128 -14.02 -1.37 -0.03
CA ASP A 128 -13.26 -2.00 1.07
C ASP A 128 -11.79 -1.62 0.98
N GLU A 129 -11.22 -1.13 2.08
CA GLU A 129 -9.83 -0.66 2.13
C GLU A 129 -8.81 -1.76 1.87
N LYS A 130 -9.06 -2.98 2.41
CA LYS A 130 -8.15 -4.12 2.22
C LYS A 130 -8.23 -4.66 0.80
N TYR A 131 -9.42 -4.67 0.21
CA TYR A 131 -9.61 -5.01 -1.19
C TYR A 131 -8.85 -4.02 -2.09
N LEU A 132 -9.07 -2.72 -1.89
CA LEU A 132 -8.41 -1.69 -2.69
C LEU A 132 -6.89 -1.76 -2.54
N PHE A 133 -6.39 -1.94 -1.32
CA PHE A 133 -4.97 -2.15 -1.06
C PHE A 133 -4.42 -3.33 -1.87
N GLN A 134 -5.05 -4.50 -1.81
CA GLN A 134 -4.61 -5.69 -2.55
C GLN A 134 -4.68 -5.48 -4.07
N TYR A 135 -5.71 -4.79 -4.56
CA TYR A 135 -5.84 -4.46 -5.97
C TYR A 135 -4.72 -3.53 -6.46
N LEU A 136 -4.37 -2.52 -5.67
CA LEU A 136 -3.28 -1.59 -5.99
C LEU A 136 -1.89 -2.24 -5.85
N LYS A 137 -1.71 -3.16 -4.89
CA LYS A 137 -0.46 -3.91 -4.68
C LYS A 137 -0.20 -4.93 -5.81
N ALA A 138 -1.25 -5.42 -6.46
CA ALA A 138 -1.14 -6.36 -7.58
C ALA A 138 -0.46 -5.72 -8.79
N PRO A 139 0.09 -6.51 -9.74
CA PRO A 139 0.80 -6.00 -10.91
C PRO A 139 0.00 -5.03 -11.78
N PHE A 140 -1.33 -5.02 -11.66
CA PHE A 140 -2.24 -4.19 -12.46
C PHE A 140 -1.87 -2.72 -12.49
N LEU A 141 -1.45 -2.16 -11.33
CA LEU A 141 -1.08 -0.75 -11.22
C LEU A 141 0.16 -0.45 -12.07
N MET A 142 1.23 -1.22 -11.89
CA MET A 142 2.48 -0.96 -12.62
C MET A 142 2.36 -1.31 -14.10
N ASP A 143 1.63 -2.37 -14.47
CA ASP A 143 1.32 -2.69 -15.87
C ASP A 143 0.57 -1.54 -16.56
N TYR A 144 -0.32 -0.85 -15.85
CA TYR A 144 -1.03 0.31 -16.35
C TYR A 144 -0.09 1.52 -16.50
N VAL A 145 0.72 1.78 -15.48
CA VAL A 145 1.71 2.86 -15.48
C VAL A 145 2.69 2.70 -16.65
N ASP A 146 3.23 1.50 -16.85
CA ASP A 146 4.17 1.19 -17.92
C ASP A 146 3.55 1.38 -19.33
N LYS A 147 2.28 1.01 -19.50
CA LYS A 147 1.54 1.26 -20.75
C LYS A 147 1.30 2.74 -21.04
N LYS A 148 1.24 3.58 -20.00
CA LYS A 148 1.11 5.04 -20.14
C LYS A 148 2.45 5.73 -20.39
N ALA A 149 3.56 5.07 -20.11
CA ALA A 149 4.90 5.55 -20.43
C ALA A 149 5.13 5.46 -21.95
N THR A 150 4.84 6.52 -22.68
CA THR A 150 5.10 6.60 -24.13
C THR A 150 6.61 6.74 -24.37
N GLY A 151 7.31 5.59 -24.46
CA GLY A 151 8.69 5.52 -24.95
C GLY A 151 9.80 6.02 -24.02
N GLY A 152 9.52 6.28 -22.74
CA GLY A 152 10.51 6.72 -21.75
C GLY A 152 10.35 6.05 -20.40
N THR A 153 11.43 6.01 -19.60
CA THR A 153 11.35 5.55 -18.21
C THR A 153 10.60 6.57 -17.36
N ILE A 154 9.54 6.16 -16.68
CA ILE A 154 8.87 7.02 -15.70
C ILE A 154 9.77 7.19 -14.49
N LYS A 155 10.21 8.44 -14.26
CA LYS A 155 11.06 8.79 -13.11
C LYS A 155 10.24 9.14 -11.87
N HIS A 156 8.99 9.59 -12.08
CA HIS A 156 8.06 10.02 -11.02
C HIS A 156 6.66 9.53 -11.35
N LEU A 157 5.99 8.95 -10.38
CA LEU A 157 4.59 8.56 -10.53
C LEU A 157 3.70 9.78 -10.25
N ASN A 158 3.23 10.41 -11.33
CA ASN A 158 2.36 11.58 -11.23
C ASN A 158 0.92 11.17 -10.91
N GLN A 159 0.25 11.99 -10.11
CA GLN A 159 -1.17 11.80 -9.79
C GLN A 159 -2.03 11.72 -11.06
N SER A 160 -1.72 12.51 -12.10
CA SER A 160 -2.45 12.51 -13.38
C SER A 160 -2.45 11.15 -14.09
N ILE A 161 -1.45 10.31 -13.86
CA ILE A 161 -1.43 8.93 -14.40
C ILE A 161 -2.42 8.05 -13.63
N LEU A 162 -2.51 8.23 -12.31
CA LEU A 162 -3.31 7.40 -11.42
C LEU A 162 -4.81 7.73 -11.45
N VAL A 163 -5.20 8.96 -11.80
CA VAL A 163 -6.61 9.37 -11.78
C VAL A 163 -7.50 8.50 -12.66
N ASP A 164 -7.00 8.07 -13.81
CA ASP A 164 -7.73 7.24 -14.77
C ASP A 164 -7.46 5.73 -14.61
N PHE A 165 -6.68 5.32 -13.59
CA PHE A 165 -6.41 3.91 -13.35
C PHE A 165 -7.72 3.13 -13.13
N PRO A 166 -7.99 2.06 -13.92
CA PRO A 166 -9.22 1.29 -13.81
C PRO A 166 -9.16 0.34 -12.61
N VAL A 167 -10.08 0.50 -11.70
CA VAL A 167 -10.31 -0.41 -10.58
C VAL A 167 -11.55 -1.23 -10.87
N ILE A 168 -11.43 -2.54 -10.80
CA ILE A 168 -12.56 -3.47 -10.97
C ILE A 168 -13.12 -3.76 -9.58
N LEU A 169 -14.42 -3.54 -9.40
CA LEU A 169 -15.10 -3.62 -8.11
C LEU A 169 -16.17 -4.71 -8.12
N PRO A 170 -16.02 -5.76 -7.29
CA PRO A 170 -17.15 -6.61 -6.88
C PRO A 170 -18.12 -5.86 -5.99
N GLN A 171 -19.23 -6.52 -5.63
CA GLN A 171 -20.08 -6.05 -4.53
C GLN A 171 -19.27 -5.88 -3.25
N ARG A 172 -19.65 -4.91 -2.41
CA ARG A 172 -18.92 -4.56 -1.16
C ARG A 172 -18.65 -5.76 -0.26
N SER A 173 -19.61 -6.66 -0.12
CA SER A 173 -19.46 -7.90 0.67
C SER A 173 -18.41 -8.85 0.08
N GLU A 174 -18.34 -8.98 -1.25
CA GLU A 174 -17.32 -9.79 -1.91
C GLU A 174 -15.94 -9.14 -1.80
N GLN A 175 -15.83 -7.81 -1.91
CA GLN A 175 -14.58 -7.08 -1.67
C GLN A 175 -14.01 -7.42 -0.29
N THR A 176 -14.87 -7.42 0.76
CA THR A 176 -14.44 -7.74 2.12
C THR A 176 -13.86 -9.16 2.23
N LEU A 177 -14.49 -10.14 1.58
CA LEU A 177 -13.98 -11.52 1.57
C LEU A 177 -12.64 -11.62 0.83
N ILE A 178 -12.53 -10.99 -0.33
CA ILE A 178 -11.30 -10.98 -1.13
C ILE A 178 -10.17 -10.29 -0.35
N GLY A 179 -10.42 -9.11 0.21
CA GLY A 179 -9.43 -8.36 0.97
C GLY A 179 -8.93 -9.12 2.19
N ALA A 180 -9.85 -9.75 2.95
CA ALA A 180 -9.51 -10.57 4.11
C ALA A 180 -8.71 -11.82 3.72
N PHE A 181 -9.07 -12.50 2.63
CA PHE A 181 -8.38 -13.68 2.14
C PHE A 181 -6.93 -13.39 1.78
N PHE A 182 -6.69 -12.35 0.97
CA PHE A 182 -5.32 -11.99 0.58
C PHE A 182 -4.51 -11.46 1.77
N GLN A 183 -5.13 -10.74 2.71
CA GLN A 183 -4.44 -10.34 3.94
C GLN A 183 -3.99 -11.54 4.78
N GLN A 184 -4.81 -12.59 4.87
CA GLN A 184 -4.41 -13.81 5.56
C GLN A 184 -3.24 -14.49 4.85
N LEU A 185 -3.21 -14.52 3.52
CA LEU A 185 -2.07 -15.04 2.74
C LEU A 185 -0.80 -14.23 2.99
N ASP A 186 -0.86 -12.90 2.97
CA ASP A 186 0.29 -12.03 3.28
C ASP A 186 0.83 -12.32 4.69
N ASN A 187 -0.05 -12.50 5.68
CA ASN A 187 0.34 -12.84 7.05
C ASN A 187 1.04 -14.20 7.12
N LEU A 188 0.53 -15.21 6.42
CA LEU A 188 1.14 -16.54 6.38
C LEU A 188 2.53 -16.51 5.72
N ILE A 189 2.68 -15.80 4.61
CA ILE A 189 3.97 -15.60 3.93
C ILE A 189 4.97 -14.95 4.88
N THR A 190 4.58 -13.85 5.52
CA THR A 190 5.43 -13.14 6.49
C THR A 190 5.87 -14.04 7.65
N LEU A 191 4.97 -14.85 8.19
CA LEU A 191 5.28 -15.79 9.27
C LEU A 191 6.27 -16.88 8.83
N HIS A 192 6.15 -17.38 7.61
CA HIS A 192 7.09 -18.37 7.07
C HIS A 192 8.47 -17.77 6.82
N GLN A 193 8.54 -16.54 6.35
CA GLN A 193 9.81 -15.83 6.12
C GLN A 193 10.55 -15.50 7.43
N ARG A 194 9.81 -15.29 8.54
CA ARG A 194 10.38 -14.99 9.87
C ARG A 194 10.85 -16.21 10.65
N LYS A 195 10.44 -17.43 10.26
CA LYS A 195 10.99 -18.65 10.87
C LYS A 195 12.35 -18.92 10.24
N PRO A 196 13.49 -18.74 10.99
CA PRO A 196 14.75 -19.29 10.54
C PRO A 196 14.53 -20.80 10.37
N LEU A 197 15.01 -21.37 9.28
CA LEU A 197 15.23 -22.80 9.20
C LEU A 197 16.27 -23.11 10.29
N ASP A 198 15.82 -23.49 11.47
CA ASP A 198 16.69 -23.99 12.52
C ASP A 198 17.24 -25.36 12.07
N LYS A 199 18.33 -25.28 11.29
CA LYS A 199 19.12 -26.42 10.82
C LYS A 199 20.18 -26.81 11.85
N SER A 200 20.04 -26.48 13.12
CA SER A 200 20.97 -26.88 14.16
C SER A 200 20.37 -27.89 15.14
N SER A 201 19.68 -28.91 14.64
CA SER A 201 19.59 -30.17 15.36
C SER A 201 20.83 -31.01 14.98
N ASN A 202 22.01 -30.56 15.40
CA ASN A 202 23.21 -31.39 15.37
C ASN A 202 22.96 -32.54 16.33
N LEU A 203 22.76 -33.70 15.75
CA LEU A 203 22.97 -34.99 16.41
C LEU A 203 24.38 -35.01 17.04
N ILE A 204 24.46 -34.77 18.33
CA ILE A 204 25.62 -35.15 19.10
C ILE A 204 25.45 -36.64 19.37
N LEU A 205 25.96 -37.44 18.44
CA LEU A 205 26.29 -38.83 18.70
C LEU A 205 27.57 -38.83 19.56
N THR A 206 27.39 -38.81 20.87
CA THR A 206 28.48 -39.21 21.78
C THR A 206 28.63 -40.72 21.68
N GLY A 207 29.66 -41.13 20.95
CA GLY A 207 30.13 -42.51 21.01
C GLY A 207 30.68 -42.79 22.42
N ILE A 208 30.14 -43.80 23.03
CA ILE A 208 30.71 -44.47 24.21
C ILE A 208 31.57 -45.61 23.69
N ALA A 209 32.85 -45.53 23.95
CA ALA A 209 33.76 -46.67 23.97
C ALA A 209 34.34 -46.77 25.36
#